data_49f0f170bd2266feb1a9bd144d3c10b3
#
_entry.id   49f0f170bd2266feb1a9bd144d3c10b3
#
_cell.length_a   1.000
_cell.length_b   1.000
_cell.length_c   1.000
_cell.angle_alpha   90.00
_cell.angle_beta   90.00
_cell.angle_gamma   90.00
#
_symmetry.space_group_name_H-M   'P 1'
#
loop_
_entity.id
_entity.type
_entity.pdbx_description
1 polymer ?
#
loop_
_entity_poly.entity_id
_entity_poly.type
_entity_poly.pdbx_seq_one_letter_code
_entity_poly.pdbx_strand_id
1 'polypeptide(L)'
;GVEFSQEIRQSGETVRQTAGETPGHHRQQTGGNTFAAGIAARRAAGVNACMNIIACENAIRASSQLKKHVYDRLSDEDKAYADQYVGFPDCVVDRIVPPFRSENITDVMVERHCEWDVERVGIKGEFNGLAGMEIVDKLEPYLERKLYGFNGPHCITACLGCVKGHETIRE
;
A
#
# COMPACT_ATOMS: atom_id res chain seq x y z
N GLY A 1 0.64 -9.09 22.31
CA GLY A 1 0.51 -8.33 21.10
C GLY A 1 1.87 -7.81 20.67
N VAL A 2 2.35 -8.29 19.52
CA VAL A 2 3.58 -7.75 18.92
C VAL A 2 3.17 -6.48 18.21
N GLU A 3 3.51 -5.32 18.76
CA GLU A 3 3.38 -4.03 18.09
C GLU A 3 4.44 -3.94 17.01
N PHE A 4 4.03 -4.02 15.74
CA PHE A 4 4.81 -3.52 14.63
C PHE A 4 4.58 -2.01 14.51
N SER A 5 5.34 -1.21 15.25
CA SER A 5 5.36 0.23 15.09
C SER A 5 6.36 0.60 13.99
N GLN A 6 5.89 0.87 12.77
CA GLN A 6 6.64 1.65 11.82
C GLN A 6 6.46 3.14 12.15
N GLU A 7 7.46 3.75 12.77
CA GLU A 7 7.56 5.21 12.85
C GLU A 7 8.01 5.76 11.49
N ILE A 8 7.08 6.33 10.76
CA ILE A 8 7.42 7.26 9.67
C ILE A 8 7.29 8.66 10.24
N ARG A 9 8.41 9.33 10.48
CA ARG A 9 8.42 10.75 10.83
C ARG A 9 8.16 11.57 9.57
N GLN A 10 6.95 12.08 9.43
CA GLN A 10 6.71 13.25 8.58
C GLN A 10 6.55 14.47 9.50
N SER A 11 7.38 15.49 9.28
CA SER A 11 7.29 16.84 9.85
C SER A 11 6.98 16.92 11.35
N GLY A 12 7.88 16.42 12.20
CA GLY A 12 7.96 16.87 13.60
C GLY A 12 6.85 16.44 14.56
N GLU A 13 5.78 15.76 14.14
CA GLU A 13 4.73 15.27 15.00
C GLU A 13 4.75 13.74 15.11
N THR A 14 4.82 13.26 16.35
CA THR A 14 4.68 11.84 16.67
C THR A 14 3.19 11.50 16.69
N VAL A 15 2.69 10.85 15.65
CA VAL A 15 1.32 10.33 15.65
C VAL A 15 1.26 9.09 16.54
N ARG A 16 0.68 9.22 17.73
CA ARG A 16 0.30 8.08 18.58
C ARG A 16 -0.98 7.46 18.02
N GLN A 17 -0.92 6.20 17.62
CA GLN A 17 -2.11 5.43 17.27
C GLN A 17 -2.91 5.10 18.53
N THR A 18 -4.19 5.46 18.53
CA THR A 18 -5.17 4.97 19.49
C THR A 18 -5.68 3.59 19.04
N ALA A 19 -5.82 2.67 20.01
CA ALA A 19 -6.35 1.33 19.79
C ALA A 19 -7.77 1.40 19.16
N GLY A 20 -7.92 0.91 17.93
CA GLY A 20 -9.22 0.85 17.23
C GLY A 20 -9.16 1.08 15.73
N GLU A 21 -8.15 1.73 15.18
CA GLU A 21 -7.98 1.93 13.75
C GLU A 21 -6.77 1.16 13.22
N THR A 22 -6.97 0.37 12.16
CA THR A 22 -5.83 -0.28 11.50
C THR A 22 -4.95 0.80 10.87
N PRO A 23 -3.60 0.69 10.96
CA PRO A 23 -2.66 1.66 10.42
C PRO A 23 -2.91 2.06 8.96
N GLY A 24 -3.35 1.11 8.14
CA GLY A 24 -3.68 1.33 6.73
C GLY A 24 -4.90 2.23 6.53
N HIS A 25 -5.93 2.12 7.37
CA HIS A 25 -7.16 2.89 7.21
C HIS A 25 -6.94 4.40 7.41
N HIS A 26 -6.20 4.78 8.45
CA HIS A 26 -5.87 6.20 8.71
C HIS A 26 -5.00 6.81 7.59
N ARG A 27 -4.02 6.07 7.08
CA ARG A 27 -3.18 6.53 5.95
C ARG A 27 -4.00 6.73 4.68
N GLN A 28 -4.94 5.85 4.40
CA GLN A 28 -5.81 5.96 3.22
C GLN A 28 -6.74 7.17 3.31
N GLN A 29 -7.27 7.49 4.49
CA GLN A 29 -8.08 8.69 4.72
C GLN A 29 -7.27 9.97 4.51
N THR A 30 -6.07 10.05 5.09
CA THR A 30 -5.17 11.22 4.93
C THR A 30 -4.70 11.35 3.48
N GLY A 31 -4.29 10.24 2.85
CA GLY A 31 -3.94 10.19 1.43
C GLY A 31 -5.09 10.62 0.53
N GLY A 32 -6.33 10.26 0.88
CA GLY A 32 -7.53 10.66 0.14
C GLY A 32 -7.65 12.17 -0.05
N ASN A 33 -7.37 12.97 0.98
CA ASN A 33 -7.39 14.44 0.89
C ASN A 33 -6.30 14.97 -0.05
N THR A 34 -5.08 14.48 0.10
CA THR A 34 -3.93 14.92 -0.69
C THR A 34 -4.10 14.59 -2.17
N PHE A 35 -4.52 13.36 -2.49
CA PHE A 35 -4.73 12.96 -3.88
C PHE A 35 -5.93 13.66 -4.51
N ALA A 36 -7.03 13.88 -3.78
CA ALA A 36 -8.18 14.63 -4.30
C ALA A 36 -7.79 16.07 -4.67
N ALA A 37 -7.05 16.76 -3.81
CA ALA A 37 -6.55 18.10 -4.11
C ALA A 37 -5.60 18.11 -5.33
N GLY A 38 -4.72 17.10 -5.43
CA GLY A 38 -3.81 16.93 -6.57
C GLY A 38 -4.56 16.69 -7.89
N ILE A 39 -5.61 15.88 -7.89
CA ILE A 39 -6.44 15.60 -9.07
C ILE A 39 -7.17 16.86 -9.53
N ALA A 40 -7.79 17.60 -8.60
CA ALA A 40 -8.45 18.87 -8.91
C ALA A 40 -7.46 19.90 -9.49
N ALA A 41 -6.27 20.01 -8.92
CA ALA A 41 -5.22 20.89 -9.44
C ALA A 41 -4.75 20.49 -10.85
N ARG A 42 -4.59 19.19 -11.13
CA ARG A 42 -4.24 18.69 -12.46
C ARG A 42 -5.31 19.01 -13.49
N ARG A 43 -6.59 18.80 -13.15
CA ARG A 43 -7.71 19.18 -14.04
C ARG A 43 -7.70 20.68 -14.31
N ALA A 44 -7.58 21.51 -13.29
CA ALA A 44 -7.55 22.96 -13.43
C ALA A 44 -6.38 23.45 -14.30
N ALA A 45 -5.24 22.74 -14.26
CA ALA A 45 -4.08 23.01 -15.10
C ALA A 45 -4.18 22.42 -16.52
N GLY A 46 -5.28 21.73 -16.88
CA GLY A 46 -5.48 21.14 -18.21
C GLY A 46 -4.52 19.98 -18.51
N VAL A 47 -4.01 19.28 -17.52
CA VAL A 47 -3.07 18.16 -17.70
C VAL A 47 -3.85 16.90 -18.10
N ASN A 48 -3.70 16.45 -19.35
CA ASN A 48 -4.40 15.29 -19.91
C ASN A 48 -3.53 14.02 -19.98
N ALA A 49 -2.32 14.05 -19.46
CA ALA A 49 -1.49 12.84 -19.32
C ALA A 49 -2.08 11.89 -18.28
N CYS A 50 -2.13 10.60 -18.58
CA CYS A 50 -2.56 9.59 -17.62
C CYS A 50 -1.54 9.47 -16.47
N MET A 51 -2.05 9.14 -15.29
CA MET A 51 -1.22 8.77 -14.14
C MET A 51 -1.85 7.60 -13.38
N ASN A 52 -1.02 6.82 -12.68
CA ASN A 52 -1.48 5.71 -11.86
C ASN A 52 -1.05 5.92 -10.41
N ILE A 53 -1.97 5.71 -9.49
CA ILE A 53 -1.76 5.78 -8.05
C ILE A 53 -1.84 4.35 -7.52
N ILE A 54 -0.71 3.82 -7.04
CA ILE A 54 -0.58 2.44 -6.59
C ILE A 54 -0.30 2.45 -5.08
N ALA A 55 -1.24 1.98 -4.30
CA ALA A 55 -1.10 1.87 -2.85
C ALA A 55 -0.40 0.55 -2.51
N CYS A 56 0.93 0.61 -2.29
CA CYS A 56 1.76 -0.52 -1.89
C CYS A 56 1.64 -0.77 -0.38
N GLU A 57 0.46 -1.20 0.05
CA GLU A 57 0.13 -1.45 1.46
C GLU A 57 -0.14 -2.94 1.68
N ASN A 58 0.11 -3.43 2.92
CA ASN A 58 -0.28 -4.79 3.31
C ASN A 58 -1.79 -4.85 3.63
N ALA A 59 -2.60 -4.50 2.64
CA ALA A 59 -4.06 -4.48 2.73
C ALA A 59 -4.68 -5.01 1.43
N ILE A 60 -5.81 -5.70 1.57
CA ILE A 60 -6.55 -6.25 0.43
C ILE A 60 -7.10 -5.09 -0.41
N ARG A 61 -6.73 -5.04 -1.71
CA ARG A 61 -7.20 -4.03 -2.66
C ARG A 61 -7.03 -2.59 -2.15
N ALA A 62 -5.81 -2.27 -1.69
CA ALA A 62 -5.48 -0.99 -1.07
C ALA A 62 -5.72 0.21 -1.99
N SER A 63 -5.41 0.08 -3.29
CA SER A 63 -5.64 1.16 -4.27
C SER A 63 -7.12 1.40 -4.50
N SER A 64 -7.94 0.34 -4.57
CA SER A 64 -9.39 0.44 -4.66
C SER A 64 -10.02 1.10 -3.43
N GLN A 65 -9.50 0.80 -2.23
CA GLN A 65 -9.93 1.47 -1.00
C GLN A 65 -9.54 2.95 -1.00
N LEU A 66 -8.30 3.26 -1.38
CA LEU A 66 -7.82 4.64 -1.54
C LEU A 66 -8.68 5.41 -2.55
N LYS A 67 -9.00 4.81 -3.70
CA LYS A 67 -9.89 5.39 -4.70
C LYS A 67 -11.21 5.86 -4.09
N LYS A 68 -11.86 5.05 -3.25
CA LYS A 68 -13.11 5.43 -2.58
C LYS A 68 -12.94 6.71 -1.76
N HIS A 69 -11.87 6.76 -0.92
CA HIS A 69 -11.59 7.93 -0.10
C HIS A 69 -11.27 9.19 -0.92
N VAL A 70 -10.63 9.04 -2.08
CA VAL A 70 -10.37 10.13 -3.02
C VAL A 70 -11.67 10.62 -3.62
N TYR A 71 -12.49 9.70 -4.17
CA TYR A 71 -13.73 10.02 -4.87
C TYR A 71 -14.80 10.65 -3.97
N ASP A 72 -14.84 10.30 -2.68
CA ASP A 72 -15.72 10.93 -1.69
C ASP A 72 -15.46 12.44 -1.51
N ARG A 73 -14.32 12.93 -2.00
CA ARG A 73 -13.84 14.31 -1.84
C ARG A 73 -13.76 15.10 -3.15
N LEU A 74 -13.97 14.42 -4.26
CA LEU A 74 -13.95 15.05 -5.59
C LEU A 74 -15.32 15.62 -5.95
N SER A 75 -15.32 16.76 -6.67
CA SER A 75 -16.51 17.23 -7.39
C SER A 75 -16.86 16.27 -8.53
N ASP A 76 -18.05 16.41 -9.09
CA ASP A 76 -18.47 15.53 -10.20
C ASP A 76 -17.59 15.76 -11.46
N GLU A 77 -17.15 16.99 -11.70
CA GLU A 77 -16.21 17.30 -12.78
C GLU A 77 -14.82 16.69 -12.55
N ASP A 78 -14.34 16.71 -11.30
CA ASP A 78 -13.06 16.09 -10.93
C ASP A 78 -13.13 14.56 -11.01
N LYS A 79 -14.26 13.96 -10.67
CA LYS A 79 -14.50 12.51 -10.86
C LYS A 79 -14.47 12.13 -12.33
N ALA A 80 -15.17 12.89 -13.20
CA ALA A 80 -15.16 12.63 -14.63
C ALA A 80 -13.74 12.73 -15.22
N TYR A 81 -12.95 13.71 -14.77
CA TYR A 81 -11.55 13.82 -15.12
C TYR A 81 -10.73 12.62 -14.61
N ALA A 82 -10.92 12.24 -13.34
CA ALA A 82 -10.21 11.12 -12.73
C ALA A 82 -10.54 9.80 -13.44
N ASP A 83 -11.80 9.56 -13.80
CA ASP A 83 -12.22 8.37 -14.56
C ASP A 83 -11.53 8.24 -15.90
N GLN A 84 -11.17 9.36 -16.52
CA GLN A 84 -10.46 9.36 -17.80
C GLN A 84 -8.94 9.23 -17.65
N TYR A 85 -8.33 9.92 -16.68
CA TYR A 85 -6.87 10.12 -16.64
C TYR A 85 -6.16 9.52 -15.44
N VAL A 86 -6.89 9.03 -14.39
CA VAL A 86 -6.26 8.55 -13.16
C VAL A 86 -6.60 7.09 -12.93
N GLY A 87 -5.56 6.25 -12.92
CA GLY A 87 -5.67 4.84 -12.56
C GLY A 87 -5.43 4.60 -11.07
N PHE A 88 -6.09 3.56 -10.54
CA PHE A 88 -5.89 3.05 -9.20
C PHE A 88 -5.73 1.53 -9.25
N PRO A 89 -4.68 1.01 -9.92
CA PRO A 89 -4.48 -0.42 -10.00
C PRO A 89 -4.15 -1.01 -8.64
N ASP A 90 -4.84 -2.08 -8.28
CA ASP A 90 -4.51 -2.84 -7.09
C ASP A 90 -3.21 -3.61 -7.27
N CYS A 91 -2.50 -3.87 -6.18
CA CYS A 91 -1.26 -4.63 -6.21
C CYS A 91 -1.11 -5.56 -5.00
N VAL A 92 -0.25 -6.53 -5.17
CA VAL A 92 0.32 -7.35 -4.10
C VAL A 92 1.80 -7.04 -4.02
N VAL A 93 2.30 -6.74 -2.82
CA VAL A 93 3.72 -6.57 -2.55
C VAL A 93 4.13 -7.60 -1.50
N ASP A 94 5.14 -8.40 -1.81
CA ASP A 94 5.73 -9.35 -0.86
C ASP A 94 7.25 -9.13 -0.78
N ARG A 95 7.67 -8.51 0.33
CA ARG A 95 9.05 -8.26 0.66
C ARG A 95 9.19 -8.00 2.15
N ILE A 96 10.08 -8.72 2.81
CA ILE A 96 10.37 -8.51 4.23
C ILE A 96 11.32 -7.32 4.38
N VAL A 97 10.92 -6.37 5.23
CA VAL A 97 11.70 -5.19 5.63
C VAL A 97 11.90 -5.27 7.15
N PRO A 98 12.98 -5.92 7.63
CA PRO A 98 13.24 -6.02 9.06
C PRO A 98 13.56 -4.67 9.67
N PRO A 99 13.37 -4.48 10.98
CA PRO A 99 13.84 -3.31 11.68
C PRO A 99 15.35 -3.15 11.48
N PHE A 100 15.78 -2.00 10.97
CA PHE A 100 17.17 -1.71 10.68
C PHE A 100 17.54 -0.32 11.24
N ARG A 101 18.72 -0.20 11.83
CA ARG A 101 19.26 1.07 12.29
C ARG A 101 20.49 1.42 11.47
N SER A 102 20.50 2.62 10.90
CA SER A 102 21.61 3.19 10.17
C SER A 102 21.79 4.65 10.60
N GLU A 103 23.00 5.19 10.40
CA GLU A 103 23.27 6.62 10.56
C GLU A 103 22.55 7.45 9.49
N ASN A 104 22.31 6.86 8.32
CA ASN A 104 21.54 7.48 7.26
C ASN A 104 20.07 7.04 7.34
N ILE A 105 19.18 8.01 7.58
CA ILE A 105 17.72 7.77 7.74
C ILE A 105 17.05 7.18 6.50
N THR A 106 17.68 7.29 5.34
CA THR A 106 17.16 6.74 4.07
C THR A 106 17.60 5.31 3.81
N ASP A 107 18.50 4.75 4.62
CA ASP A 107 18.94 3.37 4.46
C ASP A 107 17.86 2.41 4.90
N VAL A 108 17.58 1.41 4.07
CA VAL A 108 16.60 0.37 4.34
C VAL A 108 17.25 -0.99 4.09
N MET A 109 17.15 -1.89 5.06
CA MET A 109 17.53 -3.28 4.84
C MET A 109 16.31 -4.06 4.36
N VAL A 110 16.46 -4.82 3.29
CA VAL A 110 15.41 -5.63 2.70
C VAL A 110 15.95 -7.01 2.33
N GLU A 111 15.08 -8.01 2.32
CA GLU A 111 15.44 -9.32 1.76
C GLU A 111 15.66 -9.24 0.23
N ARG A 112 16.29 -10.28 -0.33
CA ARG A 112 16.51 -10.37 -1.79
C ARG A 112 15.23 -10.66 -2.55
N HIS A 113 14.31 -11.43 -1.95
CA HIS A 113 13.01 -11.70 -2.55
C HIS A 113 12.22 -10.40 -2.67
N CYS A 114 11.60 -10.19 -3.82
CA CYS A 114 10.71 -9.06 -4.08
C CYS A 114 9.66 -9.54 -5.08
N GLU A 115 8.42 -9.53 -4.67
CA GLU A 115 7.30 -9.76 -5.56
C GLU A 115 6.41 -8.51 -5.52
N TRP A 116 6.12 -7.98 -6.71
CA TRP A 116 5.28 -6.80 -6.86
C TRP A 116 4.40 -6.97 -8.08
N ASP A 117 3.22 -7.54 -7.85
CA ASP A 117 2.22 -7.80 -8.89
C ASP A 117 1.18 -6.70 -8.90
N VAL A 118 0.93 -6.12 -10.08
CA VAL A 118 -0.01 -5.01 -10.28
C VAL A 118 -1.08 -5.41 -11.27
N GLU A 119 -2.35 -5.24 -10.89
CA GLU A 119 -3.48 -5.62 -11.72
C GLU A 119 -3.65 -4.66 -12.90
N ARG A 120 -3.69 -5.22 -14.11
CA ARG A 120 -3.80 -4.46 -15.37
C ARG A 120 -5.06 -3.60 -15.44
N VAL A 121 -6.16 -4.10 -14.91
CA VAL A 121 -7.50 -3.51 -15.09
C VAL A 121 -7.62 -2.10 -14.51
N GLY A 122 -6.84 -1.78 -13.49
CA GLY A 122 -6.83 -0.46 -12.86
C GLY A 122 -5.90 0.57 -13.52
N ILE A 123 -5.11 0.16 -14.51
CA ILE A 123 -4.10 1.01 -15.16
C ILE A 123 -4.74 1.93 -16.18
N LYS A 124 -4.30 3.19 -16.21
CA LYS A 124 -4.64 4.19 -17.22
C LYS A 124 -3.43 4.53 -18.08
N GLY A 125 -3.70 4.70 -19.37
CA GLY A 125 -2.66 5.05 -20.36
C GLY A 125 -1.68 3.90 -20.63
N GLU A 126 -0.61 4.23 -21.34
CA GLU A 126 0.49 3.31 -21.59
C GLU A 126 1.40 3.28 -20.36
N PHE A 127 1.38 2.14 -19.65
CA PHE A 127 2.22 1.91 -18.48
C PHE A 127 2.81 0.51 -18.55
N ASN A 128 4.12 0.44 -18.73
CA ASN A 128 4.85 -0.81 -18.91
C ASN A 128 5.46 -1.34 -17.60
N GLY A 129 5.06 -0.78 -16.45
CA GLY A 129 5.60 -1.15 -15.15
C GLY A 129 6.92 -0.47 -14.82
N LEU A 130 7.42 -0.77 -13.64
CA LEU A 130 8.73 -0.38 -13.12
C LEU A 130 9.61 -1.62 -12.98
N ALA A 131 10.92 -1.43 -12.80
CA ALA A 131 11.83 -2.54 -12.56
C ALA A 131 11.40 -3.34 -11.32
N GLY A 132 11.22 -4.65 -11.49
CA GLY A 132 10.74 -5.55 -10.43
C GLY A 132 9.22 -5.60 -10.25
N MET A 133 8.45 -4.88 -11.07
CA MET A 133 6.99 -4.95 -11.10
C MET A 133 6.54 -5.90 -12.21
N GLU A 134 5.56 -6.74 -11.93
CA GLU A 134 4.86 -7.56 -12.90
C GLU A 134 3.43 -7.07 -13.07
N ILE A 135 2.98 -6.90 -14.33
CA ILE A 135 1.60 -6.54 -14.65
C ILE A 135 0.83 -7.80 -14.96
N VAL A 136 -0.16 -8.10 -14.11
CA VAL A 136 -0.94 -9.33 -14.17
C VAL A 136 -2.40 -9.03 -14.54
N ASP A 137 -3.06 -9.99 -15.19
CA ASP A 137 -4.45 -9.81 -15.60
C ASP A 137 -5.43 -10.05 -14.45
N LYS A 138 -5.04 -10.86 -13.47
CA LYS A 138 -5.83 -11.18 -12.26
C LYS A 138 -4.93 -11.18 -11.04
N LEU A 139 -5.28 -10.41 -10.03
CA LEU A 139 -4.51 -10.28 -8.79
C LEU A 139 -4.84 -11.35 -7.74
N GLU A 140 -6.05 -11.92 -7.79
CA GLU A 140 -6.56 -12.86 -6.78
C GLU A 140 -5.61 -14.03 -6.50
N PRO A 141 -5.05 -14.76 -7.49
CA PRO A 141 -4.17 -15.89 -7.21
C PRO A 141 -2.91 -15.49 -6.41
N TYR A 142 -2.36 -14.32 -6.69
CA TYR A 142 -1.17 -13.79 -6.01
C TYR A 142 -1.51 -13.36 -4.58
N LEU A 143 -2.65 -12.68 -4.41
CA LEU A 143 -3.17 -12.27 -3.11
C LEU A 143 -3.46 -13.48 -2.21
N GLU A 144 -4.15 -14.50 -2.72
CA GLU A 144 -4.46 -15.73 -2.00
C GLU A 144 -3.19 -16.48 -1.62
N ARG A 145 -2.25 -16.64 -2.54
CA ARG A 145 -0.95 -17.26 -2.27
C ARG A 145 -0.22 -16.53 -1.14
N LYS A 146 -0.15 -15.20 -1.19
CA LYS A 146 0.49 -14.42 -0.13
C LYS A 146 -0.23 -14.58 1.22
N LEU A 147 -1.54 -14.40 1.24
CA LEU A 147 -2.32 -14.44 2.48
C LEU A 147 -2.29 -15.82 3.15
N TYR A 148 -2.54 -16.87 2.36
CA TYR A 148 -2.67 -18.23 2.89
C TYR A 148 -1.36 -19.01 2.88
N GLY A 149 -0.45 -18.74 1.95
CA GLY A 149 0.84 -19.41 1.84
C GLY A 149 1.95 -18.80 2.68
N PHE A 150 1.93 -17.49 2.93
CA PHE A 150 2.98 -16.78 3.66
C PHE A 150 2.48 -16.13 4.95
N ASN A 151 1.53 -15.21 4.88
CA ASN A 151 1.07 -14.46 6.05
C ASN A 151 0.39 -15.38 7.08
N GLY A 152 -0.46 -16.30 6.64
CA GLY A 152 -1.16 -17.26 7.50
C GLY A 152 -0.22 -18.15 8.28
N PRO A 153 0.70 -18.91 7.64
CA PRO A 153 1.69 -19.73 8.34
C PRO A 153 2.57 -18.92 9.30
N HIS A 154 3.03 -17.73 8.96
CA HIS A 154 3.79 -16.87 9.86
C HIS A 154 2.98 -16.51 11.11
N CYS A 155 1.73 -16.10 10.94
CA CYS A 155 0.83 -15.78 12.06
C CYS A 155 0.62 -17.01 12.99
N ILE A 156 0.32 -18.18 12.41
CA ILE A 156 0.12 -19.42 13.16
C ILE A 156 1.39 -19.81 13.91
N THR A 157 2.56 -19.76 13.26
CA THR A 157 3.84 -20.07 13.88
C THR A 157 4.14 -19.12 15.04
N ALA A 158 3.92 -17.81 14.85
CA ALA A 158 4.11 -16.83 15.92
C ALA A 158 3.18 -17.08 17.12
N CYS A 159 1.90 -17.39 16.87
CA CYS A 159 0.94 -17.71 17.93
C CYS A 159 1.33 -18.99 18.69
N LEU A 160 1.71 -20.05 17.98
CA LEU A 160 2.12 -21.31 18.61
C LEU A 160 3.44 -21.17 19.38
N GLY A 161 4.39 -20.39 18.85
CA GLY A 161 5.64 -20.06 19.54
C GLY A 161 5.38 -19.30 20.83
N CYS A 162 4.54 -18.28 20.79
CA CYS A 162 4.14 -17.51 21.96
C CYS A 162 3.49 -18.39 23.05
N VAL A 163 2.58 -19.30 22.68
CA VAL A 163 1.95 -20.25 23.63
C VAL A 163 2.99 -21.19 24.28
N LYS A 164 4.07 -21.54 23.56
CA LYS A 164 5.17 -22.35 24.06
C LYS A 164 6.23 -21.56 24.84
N GLY A 165 6.10 -20.25 24.92
CA GLY A 165 7.03 -19.37 25.63
C GLY A 165 8.26 -18.93 24.79
N HIS A 166 8.24 -19.13 23.49
CA HIS A 166 9.29 -18.62 22.58
C HIS A 166 9.10 -17.12 22.30
N GLU A 167 10.21 -16.39 22.15
CA GLU A 167 10.20 -14.95 21.86
C GLU A 167 10.28 -14.68 20.36
N THR A 168 10.77 -15.62 19.58
CA THR A 168 10.96 -15.46 18.13
C THR A 168 10.43 -16.66 17.34
N ILE A 169 10.09 -16.46 16.07
CA ILE A 169 9.67 -17.55 15.16
C ILE A 169 10.82 -18.53 14.91
N ARG A 170 12.07 -18.12 15.09
CA ARG A 170 13.26 -18.92 14.83
C ARG A 170 13.49 -20.00 15.90
N GLU A 171 13.05 -19.79 17.11
CA GLU A 171 13.11 -20.75 18.23
C GLU A 171 12.08 -21.86 18.07
#